data_bf37c2279e4742bf2c239e8673f56c33
#
_entry.id   bf37c2279e4742bf2c239e8673f56c33
#
_cell.length_a   1.000
_cell.length_b   1.000
_cell.length_c   1.000
_cell.angle_alpha   90.00
_cell.angle_beta   90.00
_cell.angle_gamma   90.00
#
_symmetry.space_group_name_H-M   'P 1'
#
loop_
_entity.id
_entity.type
_entity.pdbx_description
1 polymer ?
#
loop_
_entity_poly.entity_id
_entity_poly.type
_entity_poly.pdbx_seq_one_letter_code
_entity_poly.pdbx_strand_id
1 'polypeptide(L)'
;MKIINGILRNKGLITIGAVLSFISFSLCFFSLTNNYALYEQMQEIRDVFSSDLDKTYVMEFSYVEDEASFAEDINAIKEKIRNDYHISCGAYEETWSSFDELSTNAEYLKCNENVLKDTFYADMPDCSDMIVMDTDMLNFVDVGITKDMLEPVSKGGEKFYPLFVGKGYKDIIKVNDVLTDCYYGNKYIVKGYLDDVNWFDSSDAFTFPVSDMNYKFLTSFSDKEISDYNMQLNTVNKIYLKMDSADK
;
A
#
# COMPACT_ATOMS: atom_id res chain seq x y z
N MET A 1 9.94 -56.77 -35.69
CA MET A 1 9.09 -56.24 -36.76
C MET A 1 7.59 -56.12 -36.42
N LYS A 2 6.97 -57.03 -35.64
CA LYS A 2 5.54 -56.93 -35.27
C LYS A 2 5.16 -55.70 -34.41
N ILE A 3 6.05 -55.25 -33.51
CA ILE A 3 5.81 -54.09 -32.61
C ILE A 3 5.79 -52.78 -33.43
N ILE A 4 6.74 -52.63 -34.38
CA ILE A 4 6.83 -51.43 -35.21
C ILE A 4 5.60 -51.28 -36.12
N ASN A 5 5.09 -52.41 -36.67
CA ASN A 5 3.87 -52.41 -37.47
C ASN A 5 2.62 -52.09 -36.64
N GLY A 6 2.58 -52.47 -35.36
CA GLY A 6 1.50 -52.12 -34.45
C GLY A 6 1.49 -50.61 -34.15
N ILE A 7 2.64 -50.01 -33.95
CA ILE A 7 2.82 -48.56 -33.73
C ILE A 7 2.39 -47.78 -34.99
N LEU A 8 2.83 -48.21 -36.17
CA LEU A 8 2.49 -47.57 -37.43
C LEU A 8 0.99 -47.65 -37.79
N ARG A 9 0.31 -48.74 -37.38
CA ARG A 9 -1.14 -48.93 -37.61
C ARG A 9 -2.00 -48.09 -36.68
N ASN A 10 -1.49 -47.67 -35.53
CA ASN A 10 -2.20 -46.86 -34.51
C ASN A 10 -1.69 -45.44 -34.41
N LYS A 11 -1.11 -44.86 -35.46
CA LYS A 11 -0.57 -43.49 -35.49
C LYS A 11 -1.55 -42.46 -34.95
N GLY A 12 -2.84 -42.57 -35.32
CA GLY A 12 -3.87 -41.66 -34.84
C GLY A 12 -4.06 -41.71 -33.32
N LEU A 13 -4.09 -42.89 -32.72
CA LEU A 13 -4.22 -43.06 -31.26
C LEU A 13 -2.99 -42.54 -30.51
N ILE A 14 -1.78 -42.79 -31.06
CA ILE A 14 -0.53 -42.27 -30.46
C ILE A 14 -0.48 -40.76 -30.53
N THR A 15 -0.88 -40.16 -31.66
CA THR A 15 -0.94 -38.72 -31.83
C THR A 15 -1.95 -38.09 -30.85
N ILE A 16 -3.15 -38.65 -30.72
CA ILE A 16 -4.17 -38.22 -29.77
C ILE A 16 -3.64 -38.33 -28.33
N GLY A 17 -3.01 -39.44 -27.96
CA GLY A 17 -2.42 -39.65 -26.67
C GLY A 17 -1.31 -38.61 -26.35
N ALA A 18 -0.45 -38.33 -27.31
CA ALA A 18 0.61 -37.34 -27.17
C ALA A 18 0.03 -35.91 -26.99
N VAL A 19 -1.00 -35.54 -27.77
CA VAL A 19 -1.68 -34.23 -27.64
C VAL A 19 -2.36 -34.10 -26.29
N LEU A 20 -3.10 -35.11 -25.84
CA LEU A 20 -3.75 -35.08 -24.52
C LEU A 20 -2.72 -35.02 -23.39
N SER A 21 -1.61 -35.74 -23.48
CA SER A 21 -0.53 -35.67 -22.50
C SER A 21 0.10 -34.29 -22.48
N PHE A 22 0.32 -33.67 -23.64
CA PHE A 22 0.85 -32.30 -23.71
C PHE A 22 -0.11 -31.27 -23.09
N ILE A 23 -1.41 -31.37 -23.41
CA ILE A 23 -2.43 -30.49 -22.83
C ILE A 23 -2.48 -30.66 -21.29
N SER A 24 -2.52 -31.91 -20.81
CA SER A 24 -2.54 -32.21 -19.38
C SER A 24 -1.30 -31.69 -18.68
N PHE A 25 -0.12 -31.87 -19.25
CA PHE A 25 1.13 -31.34 -18.71
C PHE A 25 1.13 -29.80 -18.67
N SER A 26 0.67 -29.16 -19.75
CA SER A 26 0.57 -27.69 -19.82
C SER A 26 -0.40 -27.15 -18.76
N LEU A 27 -1.55 -27.79 -18.58
CA LEU A 27 -2.51 -27.40 -17.53
C LEU A 27 -1.94 -27.57 -16.12
N CYS A 28 -1.26 -28.68 -15.86
CA CYS A 28 -0.58 -28.91 -14.58
C CYS A 28 0.52 -27.87 -14.34
N PHE A 29 1.33 -27.60 -15.36
CA PHE A 29 2.39 -26.59 -15.27
C PHE A 29 1.82 -25.20 -14.99
N PHE A 30 0.77 -24.82 -15.71
CA PHE A 30 0.10 -23.54 -15.52
C PHE A 30 -0.50 -23.41 -14.10
N SER A 31 -1.14 -24.48 -13.62
CA SER A 31 -1.68 -24.53 -12.25
C SER A 31 -0.59 -24.42 -11.20
N LEU A 32 0.54 -25.10 -11.37
CA LEU A 32 1.66 -25.03 -10.43
C LEU A 32 2.30 -23.63 -10.44
N THR A 33 2.47 -23.02 -11.62
CA THR A 33 3.03 -21.68 -11.74
C THR A 33 2.12 -20.64 -11.06
N ASN A 34 0.80 -20.73 -11.28
CA ASN A 34 -0.15 -19.83 -10.62
C ASN A 34 -0.17 -20.02 -9.10
N ASN A 35 -0.14 -21.25 -8.61
CA ASN A 35 -0.09 -21.51 -7.17
C ASN A 35 1.21 -21.01 -6.55
N TYR A 36 2.34 -21.12 -7.26
CA TYR A 36 3.62 -20.57 -6.81
C TYR A 36 3.59 -19.04 -6.75
N ALA A 37 3.06 -18.38 -7.78
CA ALA A 37 2.92 -16.93 -7.80
C ALA A 37 2.00 -16.42 -6.67
N LEU A 38 0.88 -17.10 -6.40
CA LEU A 38 0.00 -16.79 -5.28
C LEU A 38 0.72 -16.98 -3.93
N TYR A 39 1.54 -18.03 -3.80
CA TYR A 39 2.32 -18.25 -2.59
C TYR A 39 3.35 -17.15 -2.37
N GLU A 40 4.08 -16.72 -3.41
CA GLU A 40 5.02 -15.60 -3.32
C GLU A 40 4.31 -14.31 -2.93
N GLN A 41 3.19 -13.96 -3.57
CA GLN A 41 2.39 -12.80 -3.20
C GLN A 41 1.93 -12.85 -1.74
N MET A 42 1.48 -14.00 -1.27
CA MET A 42 1.11 -14.15 0.15
C MET A 42 2.29 -13.97 1.11
N GLN A 43 3.51 -14.37 0.73
CA GLN A 43 4.70 -14.12 1.55
C GLN A 43 5.05 -12.64 1.55
N GLU A 44 5.04 -11.98 0.41
CA GLU A 44 5.28 -10.53 0.30
C GLU A 44 4.29 -9.73 1.15
N ILE A 45 3.00 -10.07 1.14
CA ILE A 45 2.00 -9.45 2.00
C ILE A 45 2.30 -9.71 3.48
N ARG A 46 2.70 -10.93 3.84
CA ARG A 46 3.09 -11.26 5.23
C ARG A 46 4.30 -10.49 5.71
N ASP A 47 5.24 -10.19 4.82
CA ASP A 47 6.43 -9.41 5.16
C ASP A 47 6.08 -7.94 5.43
N VAL A 48 5.04 -7.41 4.79
CA VAL A 48 4.50 -6.06 5.06
C VAL A 48 3.71 -6.03 6.37
N PHE A 49 2.82 -7.01 6.57
CA PHE A 49 2.05 -7.14 7.79
C PHE A 49 2.88 -7.89 8.84
N SER A 50 3.38 -7.18 9.84
CA SER A 50 4.15 -7.74 10.93
C SER A 50 3.48 -8.99 11.54
N SER A 51 3.82 -10.18 11.04
CA SER A 51 3.58 -11.52 11.58
C SER A 51 2.14 -12.03 11.78
N ASP A 52 1.11 -11.21 11.79
CA ASP A 52 -0.25 -11.61 12.22
C ASP A 52 -1.33 -11.38 11.15
N LEU A 53 -0.99 -11.57 9.86
CA LEU A 53 -1.97 -11.46 8.78
C LEU A 53 -3.22 -12.32 9.01
N ASP A 54 -3.04 -13.51 9.59
CA ASP A 54 -4.16 -14.44 9.90
C ASP A 54 -5.12 -13.91 10.99
N LYS A 55 -4.71 -12.86 11.72
CA LYS A 55 -5.49 -12.19 12.75
C LYS A 55 -5.94 -10.79 12.32
N THR A 56 -5.55 -10.35 11.13
CA THR A 56 -5.90 -9.03 10.60
C THR A 56 -7.19 -9.13 9.79
N TYR A 57 -8.14 -8.29 10.13
CA TYR A 57 -9.42 -8.17 9.45
C TYR A 57 -9.57 -6.76 8.94
N VAL A 58 -10.27 -6.60 7.84
CA VAL A 58 -10.57 -5.30 7.25
C VAL A 58 -12.06 -5.05 7.33
N MET A 59 -12.42 -3.92 7.91
CA MET A 59 -13.78 -3.40 7.87
C MET A 59 -13.82 -2.33 6.80
N GLU A 60 -14.58 -2.56 5.76
CA GLU A 60 -14.76 -1.62 4.66
C GLU A 60 -16.13 -0.95 4.76
N PHE A 61 -16.15 0.37 4.59
CA PHE A 61 -17.36 1.17 4.63
C PHE A 61 -17.79 1.49 3.20
N SER A 62 -19.06 1.30 2.92
CA SER A 62 -19.64 1.76 1.65
C SER A 62 -19.69 3.29 1.63
N TYR A 63 -19.52 3.87 0.45
CA TYR A 63 -19.57 5.31 0.20
C TYR A 63 -20.73 6.00 0.95
N VAL A 64 -20.42 7.09 1.65
CA VAL A 64 -21.38 7.93 2.39
C VAL A 64 -21.47 9.29 1.70
N GLU A 65 -22.67 9.82 1.53
CA GLU A 65 -22.93 11.08 0.79
C GLU A 65 -22.38 12.33 1.50
N ASP A 66 -22.12 12.27 2.81
CA ASP A 66 -21.60 13.42 3.60
C ASP A 66 -20.17 13.16 4.05
N GLU A 67 -19.22 13.65 3.27
CA GLU A 67 -17.78 13.46 3.49
C GLU A 67 -17.28 14.14 4.77
N ALA A 68 -17.84 15.27 5.18
CA ALA A 68 -17.33 16.01 6.32
C ALA A 68 -17.58 15.32 7.67
N SER A 69 -18.69 14.58 7.80
CA SER A 69 -19.01 13.83 9.00
C SER A 69 -18.29 12.45 9.03
N PHE A 70 -17.87 11.95 7.88
CA PHE A 70 -17.37 10.58 7.74
C PHE A 70 -16.06 10.35 8.51
N ALA A 71 -15.13 11.30 8.47
CA ALA A 71 -13.88 11.21 9.22
C ALA A 71 -14.11 11.21 10.75
N GLU A 72 -15.07 12.01 11.22
CA GLU A 72 -15.47 12.03 12.64
C GLU A 72 -16.13 10.70 13.03
N ASP A 73 -16.98 10.15 12.17
CA ASP A 73 -17.65 8.87 12.38
C ASP A 73 -16.66 7.70 12.41
N ILE A 74 -15.68 7.67 11.51
CA ILE A 74 -14.61 6.66 11.51
C ILE A 74 -13.82 6.69 12.83
N ASN A 75 -13.46 7.87 13.31
CA ASN A 75 -12.76 8.00 14.58
C ASN A 75 -13.62 7.55 15.75
N ALA A 76 -14.89 7.92 15.77
CA ALA A 76 -15.81 7.47 16.81
C ALA A 76 -15.97 5.95 16.79
N ILE A 77 -16.03 5.33 15.62
CA ILE A 77 -16.07 3.86 15.47
C ILE A 77 -14.77 3.24 15.99
N LYS A 78 -13.60 3.77 15.61
CA LYS A 78 -12.29 3.28 16.09
C LYS A 78 -12.19 3.37 17.61
N GLU A 79 -12.57 4.51 18.20
CA GLU A 79 -12.57 4.69 19.65
C GLU A 79 -13.50 3.69 20.35
N LYS A 80 -14.68 3.46 19.80
CA LYS A 80 -15.62 2.49 20.33
C LYS A 80 -15.07 1.07 20.26
N ILE A 81 -14.46 0.68 19.14
CA ILE A 81 -13.84 -0.64 18.97
C ILE A 81 -12.71 -0.83 20.01
N ARG A 82 -11.86 0.17 20.21
CA ARG A 82 -10.78 0.10 21.21
C ARG A 82 -11.30 0.02 22.64
N ASN A 83 -12.29 0.84 22.98
CA ASN A 83 -12.77 0.97 24.36
C ASN A 83 -13.70 -0.17 24.78
N ASP A 84 -14.64 -0.57 23.92
CA ASP A 84 -15.68 -1.54 24.25
C ASP A 84 -15.19 -2.99 24.03
N TYR A 85 -14.33 -3.20 23.02
CA TYR A 85 -13.91 -4.55 22.63
C TYR A 85 -12.42 -4.81 22.85
N HIS A 86 -11.63 -3.79 23.21
CA HIS A 86 -10.19 -3.89 23.41
C HIS A 86 -9.40 -4.40 22.18
N ILE A 87 -9.95 -4.16 20.99
CA ILE A 87 -9.38 -4.58 19.72
C ILE A 87 -8.50 -3.44 19.18
N SER A 88 -7.26 -3.77 18.76
CA SER A 88 -6.39 -2.83 18.06
C SER A 88 -6.97 -2.53 16.69
N CYS A 89 -7.03 -1.25 16.33
CA CYS A 89 -7.47 -0.81 15.03
C CYS A 89 -6.58 0.31 14.50
N GLY A 90 -6.33 0.28 13.19
CA GLY A 90 -5.57 1.27 12.45
C GLY A 90 -6.23 1.62 11.13
N ALA A 91 -5.89 2.76 10.56
CA ALA A 91 -6.38 3.19 9.27
C ALA A 91 -5.29 3.87 8.45
N TYR A 92 -5.36 3.74 7.14
CA TYR A 92 -4.51 4.49 6.23
C TYR A 92 -5.28 4.84 4.96
N GLU A 93 -4.74 5.80 4.23
CA GLU A 93 -5.21 6.21 2.91
C GLU A 93 -4.04 6.33 1.95
N GLU A 94 -4.22 5.91 0.72
CA GLU A 94 -3.34 6.24 -0.39
C GLU A 94 -3.90 7.45 -1.11
N THR A 95 -3.08 8.49 -1.24
CA THR A 95 -3.45 9.75 -1.87
C THR A 95 -2.33 10.25 -2.75
N TRP A 96 -2.59 11.35 -3.45
CA TRP A 96 -1.62 12.04 -4.27
C TRP A 96 -1.24 13.36 -3.61
N SER A 97 0.02 13.69 -3.66
CA SER A 97 0.50 14.97 -3.16
C SER A 97 1.43 15.62 -4.17
N SER A 98 1.33 16.92 -4.29
CA SER A 98 2.26 17.79 -5.00
C SER A 98 2.80 18.80 -4.01
N PHE A 99 4.09 19.08 -4.08
CA PHE A 99 4.76 19.99 -3.14
C PHE A 99 5.33 21.20 -3.87
N ASP A 100 5.11 22.40 -3.30
CA ASP A 100 5.55 23.67 -3.87
C ASP A 100 7.05 23.65 -4.22
N GLU A 101 7.87 23.10 -3.33
CA GLU A 101 9.32 23.05 -3.47
C GLU A 101 9.79 22.06 -4.54
N LEU A 102 8.97 21.05 -4.86
CA LEU A 102 9.29 20.00 -5.83
C LEU A 102 8.69 20.27 -7.21
N SER A 103 7.61 21.03 -7.29
CA SER A 103 6.87 21.31 -8.53
C SER A 103 7.72 21.99 -9.62
N THR A 104 8.82 22.65 -9.23
CA THR A 104 9.77 23.29 -10.13
C THR A 104 11.15 22.63 -10.14
N ASN A 105 11.35 21.56 -9.39
CA ASN A 105 12.62 20.85 -9.32
C ASN A 105 12.79 19.94 -10.54
N ALA A 106 13.70 20.28 -11.45
CA ALA A 106 13.88 19.55 -12.70
C ALA A 106 14.33 18.09 -12.53
N GLU A 107 15.09 17.78 -11.46
CA GLU A 107 15.54 16.41 -11.18
C GLU A 107 14.39 15.56 -10.68
N TYR A 108 13.53 16.12 -9.80
CA TYR A 108 12.33 15.47 -9.29
C TYR A 108 11.33 15.19 -10.42
N LEU A 109 11.02 16.21 -11.23
CA LEU A 109 10.08 16.07 -12.35
C LEU A 109 10.54 15.01 -13.34
N LYS A 110 11.82 15.02 -13.70
CA LYS A 110 12.40 14.01 -14.60
C LYS A 110 12.37 12.60 -13.99
N CYS A 111 12.57 12.48 -12.69
CA CYS A 111 12.45 11.21 -11.97
C CYS A 111 11.01 10.69 -12.07
N ASN A 112 10.03 11.53 -11.74
CA ASN A 112 8.62 11.18 -11.77
C ASN A 112 8.08 10.89 -13.17
N GLU A 113 8.51 11.59 -14.21
CA GLU A 113 8.18 11.25 -15.60
C GLU A 113 8.51 9.78 -15.91
N ASN A 114 9.62 9.25 -15.39
CA ASN A 114 9.98 7.85 -15.59
C ASN A 114 9.16 6.90 -14.73
N VAL A 115 8.82 7.28 -13.50
CA VAL A 115 8.04 6.46 -12.56
C VAL A 115 6.58 6.37 -13.03
N LEU A 116 6.01 7.50 -13.46
CA LEU A 116 4.58 7.63 -13.77
C LEU A 116 4.22 7.34 -15.23
N LYS A 117 5.20 7.12 -16.13
CA LYS A 117 5.01 7.03 -17.60
C LYS A 117 3.93 6.06 -18.06
N ASP A 118 3.72 4.98 -17.30
CA ASP A 118 2.76 3.92 -17.63
C ASP A 118 1.52 3.96 -16.72
N THR A 119 1.33 5.06 -15.97
CA THR A 119 0.20 5.27 -15.06
C THR A 119 -0.80 6.27 -15.61
N PHE A 120 -1.97 6.35 -14.98
CA PHE A 120 -2.97 7.39 -15.29
C PHE A 120 -2.43 8.82 -15.09
N TYR A 121 -1.39 8.99 -14.28
CA TYR A 121 -0.81 10.28 -13.90
C TYR A 121 0.44 10.67 -14.68
N ALA A 122 0.69 10.04 -15.83
CA ALA A 122 1.84 10.33 -16.69
C ALA A 122 1.98 11.81 -17.08
N ASP A 123 0.87 12.55 -17.13
CA ASP A 123 0.84 13.98 -17.46
C ASP A 123 0.99 14.90 -16.22
N MET A 124 1.19 14.34 -15.03
CA MET A 124 1.31 15.05 -13.75
C MET A 124 2.63 14.72 -13.03
N PRO A 125 3.80 15.06 -13.59
CA PRO A 125 5.08 14.67 -13.01
C PRO A 125 5.42 15.37 -11.69
N ASP A 126 4.67 16.39 -11.30
CA ASP A 126 4.77 17.07 -10.01
C ASP A 126 4.05 16.33 -8.87
N CYS A 127 3.20 15.35 -9.20
CA CYS A 127 2.49 14.53 -8.24
C CYS A 127 3.27 13.26 -7.87
N SER A 128 3.09 12.80 -6.64
CA SER A 128 3.60 11.51 -6.16
C SER A 128 2.59 10.83 -5.25
N ASP A 129 2.64 9.52 -5.23
CA ASP A 129 1.88 8.71 -4.27
C ASP A 129 2.30 9.03 -2.84
N MET A 130 1.32 9.23 -1.98
CA MET A 130 1.52 9.44 -0.56
C MET A 130 0.60 8.54 0.25
N ILE A 131 1.18 7.82 1.18
CA ILE A 131 0.45 7.05 2.18
C ILE A 131 0.29 7.92 3.42
N VAL A 132 -0.93 8.13 3.83
CA VAL A 132 -1.29 8.84 5.06
C VAL A 132 -1.89 7.82 6.02
N MET A 133 -1.23 7.57 7.14
CA MET A 133 -1.70 6.57 8.10
C MET A 133 -1.85 7.14 9.51
N ASP A 134 -2.72 6.55 10.31
CA ASP A 134 -2.73 6.81 11.72
C ASP A 134 -1.57 6.07 12.43
N THR A 135 -1.19 6.56 13.61
CA THR A 135 -0.08 5.97 14.37
C THR A 135 -0.34 4.53 14.82
N ASP A 136 -1.59 4.12 14.87
CA ASP A 136 -1.95 2.77 15.29
C ASP A 136 -1.78 1.75 14.17
N MET A 137 -1.69 2.23 12.92
CA MET A 137 -1.36 1.37 11.78
C MET A 137 0.01 0.68 11.94
N LEU A 138 0.94 1.26 12.72
CA LEU A 138 2.21 0.61 13.08
C LEU A 138 2.05 -0.70 13.87
N ASN A 139 0.87 -0.99 14.42
CA ASN A 139 0.59 -2.29 15.03
C ASN A 139 0.36 -3.39 13.97
N PHE A 140 0.17 -3.02 12.72
CA PHE A 140 -0.17 -3.90 11.61
C PHE A 140 0.97 -4.05 10.61
N VAL A 141 1.74 -2.99 10.37
CA VAL A 141 2.78 -2.94 9.35
C VAL A 141 4.15 -2.68 9.97
N ASP A 142 5.17 -3.30 9.38
CA ASP A 142 6.58 -3.04 9.72
C ASP A 142 7.22 -2.23 8.59
N VAL A 143 7.27 -0.93 8.78
CA VAL A 143 7.88 0.00 7.83
C VAL A 143 9.20 0.58 8.35
N GLY A 144 9.78 -0.02 9.39
CA GLY A 144 11.02 0.44 10.02
C GLY A 144 10.89 1.79 10.74
N ILE A 145 9.65 2.25 11.00
CA ILE A 145 9.34 3.53 11.64
C ILE A 145 8.75 3.26 13.01
N THR A 146 9.16 4.03 14.00
CA THR A 146 8.60 3.96 15.36
C THR A 146 7.58 5.08 15.59
N LYS A 147 6.69 4.88 16.57
CA LYS A 147 5.64 5.85 16.90
C LYS A 147 6.20 7.23 17.21
N ASP A 148 7.32 7.32 17.91
CA ASP A 148 7.97 8.59 18.27
C ASP A 148 8.45 9.38 17.03
N MET A 149 8.75 8.68 15.93
CA MET A 149 9.19 9.31 14.68
C MET A 149 8.02 9.93 13.92
N LEU A 150 6.78 9.54 14.24
CA LEU A 150 5.55 10.02 13.62
C LEU A 150 4.93 11.23 14.36
N GLU A 151 5.52 11.67 15.44
CA GLU A 151 5.02 12.82 16.18
C GLU A 151 5.25 14.12 15.39
N PRO A 152 4.21 14.96 15.18
CA PRO A 152 4.36 16.27 14.58
C PRO A 152 5.26 17.19 15.40
N VAL A 153 5.96 18.09 14.73
CA VAL A 153 6.87 19.05 15.34
C VAL A 153 6.27 20.46 15.23
N SER A 154 6.22 21.17 16.34
CA SER A 154 5.83 22.60 16.35
C SER A 154 7.07 23.48 16.38
N LYS A 155 7.21 24.38 15.40
CA LYS A 155 8.32 25.32 15.30
C LYS A 155 7.79 26.71 14.92
N GLY A 156 8.07 27.71 15.73
CA GLY A 156 7.64 29.09 15.44
C GLY A 156 6.11 29.31 15.43
N GLY A 157 5.33 28.42 16.06
CA GLY A 157 3.87 28.47 16.06
C GLY A 157 3.24 27.75 14.85
N GLU A 158 4.05 27.20 13.96
CA GLU A 158 3.60 26.36 12.85
C GLU A 158 3.79 24.89 13.18
N LYS A 159 2.89 24.04 12.66
CA LYS A 159 2.91 22.59 12.83
C LYS A 159 3.49 21.96 11.57
N PHE A 160 4.39 21.02 11.75
CA PHE A 160 5.02 20.24 10.69
C PHE A 160 4.73 18.76 10.92
N TYR A 161 4.16 18.12 9.92
CA TYR A 161 3.93 16.68 9.95
C TYR A 161 5.21 15.93 9.55
N PRO A 162 5.49 14.76 10.13
CA PRO A 162 6.62 13.95 9.71
C PRO A 162 6.39 13.42 8.31
N LEU A 163 7.43 13.44 7.48
CA LEU A 163 7.41 12.87 6.14
C LEU A 163 8.59 11.90 5.98
N PHE A 164 8.28 10.70 5.56
CA PHE A 164 9.26 9.70 5.15
C PHE A 164 9.22 9.58 3.65
N VAL A 165 10.38 9.54 3.03
CA VAL A 165 10.55 9.66 1.59
C VAL A 165 11.12 8.37 1.05
N GLY A 166 10.56 7.84 -0.01
CA GLY A 166 11.10 6.67 -0.69
C GLY A 166 12.55 6.87 -1.11
N LYS A 167 13.37 5.85 -0.97
CA LYS A 167 14.83 5.94 -1.19
C LYS A 167 15.21 6.41 -2.61
N GLY A 168 14.33 6.24 -3.59
CA GLY A 168 14.53 6.72 -4.95
C GLY A 168 14.69 8.24 -5.06
N TYR A 169 14.17 8.99 -4.08
CA TYR A 169 14.28 10.45 -4.03
C TYR A 169 15.44 10.95 -3.13
N LYS A 170 16.24 10.09 -2.51
CA LYS A 170 17.23 10.49 -1.50
C LYS A 170 18.32 11.46 -2.01
N ASP A 171 18.58 11.47 -3.30
CA ASP A 171 19.54 12.39 -3.88
C ASP A 171 18.93 13.77 -4.16
N ILE A 172 17.62 13.85 -4.26
CA ILE A 172 16.82 15.05 -4.56
C ILE A 172 16.31 15.72 -3.28
N ILE A 173 15.74 14.93 -2.35
CA ILE A 173 15.11 15.40 -1.13
C ILE A 173 15.97 14.98 0.06
N LYS A 174 16.29 15.92 0.95
CA LYS A 174 17.18 15.68 2.10
C LYS A 174 16.43 15.63 3.42
N VAL A 175 16.97 14.88 4.38
CA VAL A 175 16.46 14.89 5.75
C VAL A 175 16.52 16.31 6.32
N ASN A 176 15.44 16.73 6.96
CA ASN A 176 15.11 18.06 7.44
C ASN A 176 14.68 19.07 6.37
N ASP A 177 14.55 18.70 5.12
CA ASP A 177 13.85 19.55 4.16
C ASP A 177 12.41 19.75 4.63
N VAL A 178 11.89 20.93 4.34
CA VAL A 178 10.50 21.29 4.59
C VAL A 178 9.79 21.33 3.25
N LEU A 179 8.69 20.60 3.15
CA LEU A 179 7.86 20.56 1.97
C LEU A 179 6.45 21.07 2.32
N THR A 180 5.85 21.82 1.41
CA THR A 180 4.51 22.38 1.56
C THR A 180 3.59 21.77 0.51
N ASP A 181 2.51 21.15 0.94
CA ASP A 181 1.50 20.61 0.04
C ASP A 181 0.79 21.73 -0.73
N CYS A 182 0.76 21.62 -2.06
CA CYS A 182 0.20 22.64 -2.95
C CYS A 182 -1.33 22.77 -2.80
N TYR A 183 -2.02 21.70 -2.40
CA TYR A 183 -3.49 21.67 -2.39
C TYR A 183 -4.07 22.11 -1.05
N TYR A 184 -3.48 21.61 0.05
CA TYR A 184 -4.03 21.79 1.40
C TYR A 184 -3.17 22.72 2.25
N GLY A 185 -1.95 23.04 1.83
CA GLY A 185 -1.02 23.89 2.56
C GLY A 185 -0.43 23.25 3.81
N ASN A 186 -0.58 21.95 3.98
CA ASN A 186 0.07 21.21 5.07
C ASN A 186 1.58 21.30 4.92
N LYS A 187 2.28 21.50 6.04
CA LYS A 187 3.73 21.54 6.07
C LYS A 187 4.30 20.26 6.61
N TYR A 188 5.29 19.75 5.92
CA TYR A 188 5.97 18.51 6.27
C TYR A 188 7.44 18.76 6.54
N ILE A 189 8.03 17.96 7.41
CA ILE A 189 9.46 17.89 7.62
C ILE A 189 9.95 16.48 7.34
N VAL A 190 10.93 16.35 6.43
CA VAL A 190 11.51 15.05 6.07
C VAL A 190 12.29 14.48 7.25
N LYS A 191 11.84 13.35 7.78
CA LYS A 191 12.42 12.66 8.93
C LYS A 191 13.39 11.56 8.56
N GLY A 192 13.25 10.97 7.39
CA GLY A 192 14.08 9.85 6.94
C GLY A 192 13.64 9.29 5.62
N TYR A 193 14.25 8.18 5.25
CA TYR A 193 13.95 7.45 4.03
C TYR A 193 13.32 6.11 4.33
N LEU A 194 12.47 5.65 3.41
CA LEU A 194 11.90 4.32 3.40
C LEU A 194 12.87 3.42 2.62
N ASP A 195 13.68 2.68 3.37
CA ASP A 195 14.66 1.77 2.78
C ASP A 195 14.09 0.36 2.65
N ASP A 196 13.97 -0.13 1.41
CA ASP A 196 13.48 -1.48 1.08
C ASP A 196 12.14 -1.85 1.74
N VAL A 197 11.26 -0.85 1.85
CA VAL A 197 9.91 -1.01 2.38
C VAL A 197 8.95 -1.31 1.21
N ASN A 198 8.14 -2.32 1.39
CA ASN A 198 7.01 -2.61 0.52
C ASN A 198 5.70 -2.22 1.20
N TRP A 199 4.72 -1.87 0.41
CA TRP A 199 3.37 -1.56 0.87
C TRP A 199 2.36 -2.40 0.09
N PHE A 200 1.25 -2.71 0.69
CA PHE A 200 0.17 -3.40 0.00
C PHE A 200 -0.82 -2.38 -0.57
N ASP A 201 -1.18 -2.57 -1.83
CA ASP A 201 -2.24 -1.81 -2.47
C ASP A 201 -3.59 -2.47 -2.16
N SER A 202 -4.46 -1.76 -1.46
CA SER A 202 -5.78 -2.25 -1.10
C SER A 202 -6.86 -1.88 -2.13
N SER A 203 -6.48 -1.21 -3.22
CA SER A 203 -7.43 -0.75 -4.25
C SER A 203 -8.07 -1.91 -5.02
N ASP A 204 -7.38 -3.05 -5.09
CA ASP A 204 -7.91 -4.26 -5.70
C ASP A 204 -8.11 -5.36 -4.65
N ALA A 205 -9.38 -5.60 -4.27
CA ALA A 205 -9.77 -6.61 -3.30
C ALA A 205 -9.37 -8.05 -3.69
N PHE A 206 -8.94 -8.27 -4.93
CA PHE A 206 -8.66 -9.61 -5.46
C PHE A 206 -7.17 -9.88 -5.66
N THR A 207 -6.31 -8.89 -5.75
CA THR A 207 -4.92 -9.09 -6.13
C THR A 207 -3.90 -8.65 -5.10
N PHE A 208 -4.23 -7.85 -4.08
CA PHE A 208 -3.30 -7.34 -3.07
C PHE A 208 -1.89 -7.11 -3.64
N PRO A 209 -1.75 -6.29 -4.68
CA PRO A 209 -0.44 -6.06 -5.24
C PRO A 209 0.44 -5.39 -4.19
N VAL A 210 1.61 -5.95 -3.97
CA VAL A 210 2.64 -5.32 -3.15
C VAL A 210 3.34 -4.30 -4.02
N SER A 211 3.35 -3.05 -3.58
CA SER A 211 4.03 -1.97 -4.26
C SER A 211 5.28 -1.54 -3.52
N ASP A 212 6.33 -1.26 -4.28
CA ASP A 212 7.58 -0.72 -3.79
C ASP A 212 7.38 0.74 -3.34
N MET A 213 7.87 1.08 -2.14
CA MET A 213 7.83 2.43 -1.58
C MET A 213 8.96 3.34 -2.07
N ASN A 214 9.80 2.89 -3.00
CA ASN A 214 10.99 3.64 -3.44
C ASN A 214 10.69 5.05 -3.96
N TYR A 215 9.52 5.27 -4.55
CA TYR A 215 9.10 6.55 -5.12
C TYR A 215 7.78 7.04 -4.54
N LYS A 216 7.51 6.71 -3.28
CA LYS A 216 6.33 7.13 -2.54
C LYS A 216 6.70 7.94 -1.30
N PHE A 217 5.74 8.63 -0.76
CA PHE A 217 5.84 9.32 0.52
C PHE A 217 5.00 8.60 1.56
N LEU A 218 5.40 8.70 2.82
CA LEU A 218 4.61 8.24 3.95
C LEU A 218 4.58 9.32 5.01
N THR A 219 3.39 9.63 5.49
CA THR A 219 3.16 10.54 6.60
C THR A 219 2.16 9.95 7.59
N SER A 220 2.04 10.56 8.72
CA SER A 220 1.11 10.13 9.78
C SER A 220 0.43 11.31 10.43
N PHE A 221 -0.75 11.04 10.93
CA PHE A 221 -1.50 11.94 11.81
C PHE A 221 -1.98 11.17 13.05
N SER A 222 -2.18 11.86 14.16
CA SER A 222 -2.90 11.29 15.29
C SER A 222 -4.40 11.50 15.13
N ASP A 223 -5.21 10.62 15.72
CA ASP A 223 -6.68 10.74 15.70
C ASP A 223 -7.16 12.10 16.25
N LYS A 224 -6.38 12.73 17.14
CA LYS A 224 -6.68 14.05 17.72
C LYS A 224 -6.41 15.20 16.76
N GLU A 225 -5.65 14.96 15.71
CA GLU A 225 -5.15 15.97 14.77
C GLU A 225 -5.87 15.94 13.43
N ILE A 226 -6.79 15.01 13.24
CA ILE A 226 -7.60 14.92 12.02
C ILE A 226 -8.30 16.23 11.67
N SER A 227 -8.80 16.96 12.67
CA SER A 227 -9.45 18.25 12.44
C SER A 227 -8.50 19.37 12.03
N ASP A 228 -7.21 19.25 12.39
CA ASP A 228 -6.16 20.22 12.06
C ASP A 228 -5.43 19.86 10.76
N TYR A 229 -5.63 18.65 10.29
CA TYR A 229 -5.07 18.17 9.03
C TYR A 229 -6.03 18.55 7.92
N ASN A 230 -5.63 19.51 7.10
CA ASN A 230 -6.48 20.05 6.04
C ASN A 230 -6.74 19.07 4.88
N MET A 231 -6.25 17.85 4.95
CA MET A 231 -6.56 16.84 3.96
C MET A 231 -7.97 16.32 4.17
N GLN A 232 -8.74 16.29 3.14
CA GLN A 232 -10.00 15.58 3.14
C GLN A 232 -9.66 14.09 3.23
N LEU A 233 -9.68 13.55 4.44
CA LEU A 233 -9.63 12.09 4.69
C LEU A 233 -10.97 11.44 4.28
N ASN A 234 -11.52 11.93 3.16
CA ASN A 234 -12.84 11.56 2.66
C ASN A 234 -12.89 10.13 2.15
N THR A 235 -11.74 9.49 2.10
CA THR A 235 -11.60 8.18 1.47
C THR A 235 -11.06 7.10 2.40
N VAL A 236 -10.80 7.39 3.69
CA VAL A 236 -10.53 6.33 4.66
C VAL A 236 -11.80 5.50 4.83
N ASN A 237 -12.01 4.60 3.89
CA ASN A 237 -13.14 3.69 3.90
C ASN A 237 -12.81 2.33 4.51
N LYS A 238 -11.60 2.16 5.04
CA LYS A 238 -11.12 0.88 5.60
C LYS A 238 -10.51 1.06 6.96
N ILE A 239 -10.93 0.23 7.90
CA ILE A 239 -10.30 0.09 9.21
C ILE A 239 -9.72 -1.31 9.30
N TYR A 240 -8.47 -1.41 9.69
CA TYR A 240 -7.76 -2.66 9.97
C TYR A 240 -7.94 -3.02 11.44
N LEU A 241 -8.34 -4.25 11.70
CA LEU A 241 -8.62 -4.78 13.03
C LEU A 241 -7.70 -5.96 13.31
N LYS A 242 -7.10 -5.99 14.50
CA LYS A 242 -6.30 -7.14 14.96
C LYS A 242 -7.09 -7.87 16.05
N MET A 243 -7.56 -9.07 15.75
CA MET A 243 -8.37 -9.88 16.65
C MET A 243 -7.69 -11.21 16.95
N ASP A 244 -7.59 -11.57 18.22
CA ASP A 244 -7.18 -12.92 18.60
C ASP A 244 -8.30 -13.92 18.32
N SER A 245 -7.93 -15.19 18.12
CA SER A 245 -8.90 -16.27 17.78
C SER A 245 -9.98 -16.51 18.82
N ALA A 246 -9.84 -15.92 20.01
CA ALA A 246 -10.82 -15.99 21.10
C ALA A 246 -11.97 -14.97 20.97
N ASP A 247 -11.82 -13.98 20.08
CA ASP A 247 -12.77 -12.86 19.93
C ASP A 247 -13.73 -13.05 18.75
N LYS A 248 -13.76 -14.27 18.17
CA LYS A 248 -14.61 -14.65 17.03
C LYS A 248 -16.00 -15.08 17.46
#